data_cca090fa94c29a9715d046ea4a9f56d2
#
_entry.id   cca090fa94c29a9715d046ea4a9f56d2
#
_cell.length_a   1.000
_cell.length_b   1.000
_cell.length_c   1.000
_cell.angle_alpha   90.00
_cell.angle_beta   90.00
_cell.angle_gamma   90.00
#
_symmetry.space_group_name_H-M   'P 1'
#
loop_
_entity.id
_entity.type
_entity.pdbx_description
1 polymer ?
#
loop_
_entity_poly.entity_id
_entity_poly.type
_entity_poly.pdbx_seq_one_letter_code
_entity_poly.pdbx_strand_id
1 'polypeptide(L)'
;MASTPFTLAALATLAIPGLVVQSAREHTFGDADELLAAVLVTDQGELIVRVPRDASSEQILGGELIGLAALTEGARSMLPFQVPVVLGQTKAGSTRAVVSTFLSGNKISSANIAPDALILGSIAATLRAIHALPVSVAADAGLPVRSAVEARENAARLIRRAQETRLVPASVAARWELVLDDDRVWEFEPAVTHGNMQLDHLLVHNEHVTGVLGWSSLCVDDPAMDLAWLCAAGEATFDSALAHYKLEREVSNPEAFRARAFFNHELEVAKWLLHGFDSHDQTVIDDAVQMFDHLVDQLPSAPAAIPQHEAMSVTEVETLLTPQDEAHTEPIVLPPRDDSRP
;
A
#
# COMPACT_ATOMS: atom_id res chain seq x y z
N MET A 1 32.96 -14.13 0.92
CA MET A 1 33.69 -12.98 1.51
C MET A 1 32.63 -12.00 2.00
N ALA A 2 32.68 -11.59 3.24
CA ALA A 2 31.80 -10.52 3.71
C ALA A 2 32.08 -9.25 2.86
N SER A 3 31.07 -8.74 2.16
CA SER A 3 31.22 -7.49 1.40
C SER A 3 31.31 -6.35 2.40
N THR A 4 32.48 -5.76 2.53
CA THR A 4 32.66 -4.55 3.35
C THR A 4 32.03 -3.35 2.63
N PRO A 5 31.62 -2.27 3.31
CA PRO A 5 31.15 -1.05 2.68
C PRO A 5 32.10 -0.51 1.61
N PHE A 6 33.39 -0.73 1.75
CA PHE A 6 34.42 -0.33 0.77
C PHE A 6 34.36 -1.15 -0.53
N THR A 7 34.02 -2.45 -0.46
CA THR A 7 33.78 -3.26 -1.66
C THR A 7 32.57 -2.76 -2.43
N LEU A 8 31.49 -2.42 -1.71
CA LEU A 8 30.30 -1.83 -2.31
C LEU A 8 30.59 -0.45 -2.90
N ALA A 9 31.42 0.38 -2.25
CA ALA A 9 31.86 1.66 -2.79
C ALA A 9 32.65 1.49 -4.11
N ALA A 10 33.53 0.46 -4.20
CA ALA A 10 34.24 0.18 -5.44
C ALA A 10 33.29 -0.24 -6.57
N LEU A 11 32.23 -1.01 -6.28
CA LEU A 11 31.20 -1.34 -7.25
C LEU A 11 30.43 -0.09 -7.71
N ALA A 12 30.17 0.86 -6.80
CA ALA A 12 29.50 2.11 -7.16
C ALA A 12 30.34 2.97 -8.12
N THR A 13 31.69 3.04 -7.94
CA THR A 13 32.55 3.77 -8.88
C THR A 13 32.65 3.09 -10.25
N LEU A 14 32.41 1.78 -10.33
CA LEU A 14 32.29 1.07 -11.60
C LEU A 14 30.93 1.31 -12.27
N ALA A 15 29.88 1.47 -11.48
CA ALA A 15 28.53 1.73 -11.96
C ALA A 15 28.36 3.17 -12.47
N ILE A 16 29.07 4.13 -11.86
CA ILE A 16 28.98 5.57 -12.16
C ILE A 16 30.40 6.07 -12.43
N PRO A 17 30.81 6.22 -13.71
CA PRO A 17 32.14 6.71 -14.06
C PRO A 17 32.38 8.12 -13.51
N GLY A 18 33.52 8.31 -12.84
CA GLY A 18 33.92 9.57 -12.27
C GLY A 18 33.34 9.88 -10.89
N LEU A 19 32.56 8.98 -10.29
CA LEU A 19 32.05 9.13 -8.92
C LEU A 19 33.19 9.20 -7.91
N VAL A 20 33.19 10.25 -7.08
CA VAL A 20 34.13 10.41 -5.97
C VAL A 20 33.46 10.03 -4.66
N VAL A 21 33.87 8.92 -4.06
CA VAL A 21 33.36 8.45 -2.77
C VAL A 21 34.26 8.98 -1.66
N GLN A 22 33.70 9.73 -0.73
CA GLN A 22 34.41 10.30 0.43
C GLN A 22 34.35 9.38 1.64
N SER A 23 33.20 8.74 1.87
CA SER A 23 33.02 7.75 2.93
C SER A 23 31.95 6.73 2.58
N ALA A 24 31.99 5.57 3.25
CA ALA A 24 31.03 4.51 3.09
C ALA A 24 30.66 3.94 4.48
N ARG A 25 29.35 3.74 4.72
CA ARG A 25 28.85 3.10 5.93
C ARG A 25 27.90 1.97 5.56
N GLU A 26 27.94 0.92 6.35
CA GLU A 26 27.00 -0.20 6.18
C GLU A 26 25.55 0.31 6.39
N HIS A 27 24.64 -0.25 5.62
CA HIS A 27 23.22 0.01 5.74
C HIS A 27 22.46 -1.31 5.72
N THR A 28 21.55 -1.48 6.69
CA THR A 28 20.68 -2.64 6.76
C THR A 28 19.26 -2.18 6.38
N PHE A 29 18.68 -2.83 5.37
CA PHE A 29 17.26 -2.74 5.08
C PHE A 29 16.56 -3.88 5.80
N GLY A 30 15.56 -3.56 6.69
CA GLY A 30 14.65 -4.52 7.27
C GLY A 30 15.30 -5.88 7.62
N ASP A 31 14.87 -6.91 6.97
CA ASP A 31 15.50 -8.23 7.05
C ASP A 31 16.86 -8.21 6.33
N ALA A 32 17.91 -8.16 7.15
CA ALA A 32 19.31 -7.89 6.74
C ALA A 32 19.89 -8.93 5.76
N ASP A 33 19.16 -9.99 5.44
CA ASP A 33 19.69 -11.12 4.70
C ASP A 33 19.51 -11.10 3.18
N GLU A 34 18.60 -10.30 2.64
CA GLU A 34 18.31 -10.31 1.19
C GLU A 34 19.28 -9.46 0.37
N LEU A 35 19.69 -8.30 0.87
CA LEU A 35 20.52 -7.33 0.17
C LEU A 35 21.76 -6.94 0.98
N LEU A 36 22.90 -6.88 0.32
CA LEU A 36 24.06 -6.14 0.83
C LEU A 36 23.87 -4.68 0.45
N ALA A 37 23.96 -3.76 1.42
CA ALA A 37 23.82 -2.35 1.15
C ALA A 37 24.85 -1.49 1.91
N ALA A 38 25.24 -0.39 1.26
CA ALA A 38 26.05 0.65 1.88
C ALA A 38 25.58 2.04 1.42
N VAL A 39 25.55 2.97 2.34
CA VAL A 39 25.36 4.40 2.03
C VAL A 39 26.72 5.03 1.83
N LEU A 40 26.85 5.77 0.74
CA LEU A 40 28.05 6.45 0.29
C LEU A 40 27.86 7.94 0.38
N VAL A 41 28.78 8.66 1.03
CA VAL A 41 28.89 10.10 0.91
C VAL A 41 29.76 10.40 -0.30
N THR A 42 29.22 11.12 -1.27
CA THR A 42 29.89 11.38 -2.54
C THR A 42 29.87 12.87 -2.90
N ASP A 43 30.55 13.23 -3.98
CA ASP A 43 30.48 14.57 -4.58
C ASP A 43 29.12 14.90 -5.19
N GLN A 44 28.26 13.89 -5.39
CA GLN A 44 26.89 14.03 -5.91
C GLN A 44 25.82 13.91 -4.82
N GLY A 45 26.22 13.92 -3.53
CA GLY A 45 25.34 13.73 -2.38
C GLY A 45 25.42 12.32 -1.80
N GLU A 46 24.44 11.96 -0.97
CA GLU A 46 24.35 10.60 -0.41
C GLU A 46 23.70 9.65 -1.42
N LEU A 47 24.41 8.57 -1.70
CA LEU A 47 23.96 7.49 -2.58
C LEU A 47 23.88 6.19 -1.80
N ILE A 48 23.07 5.26 -2.28
CA ILE A 48 23.04 3.89 -1.77
C ILE A 48 23.41 2.92 -2.86
N VAL A 49 24.29 1.99 -2.55
CA VAL A 49 24.61 0.84 -3.38
C VAL A 49 24.00 -0.41 -2.77
N ARG A 50 23.30 -1.20 -3.57
CA ARG A 50 22.63 -2.44 -3.18
C ARG A 50 23.07 -3.58 -4.08
N VAL A 51 23.30 -4.76 -3.49
CA VAL A 51 23.70 -5.98 -4.19
C VAL A 51 22.87 -7.15 -3.64
N PRO A 52 22.04 -7.81 -4.47
CA PRO A 52 21.31 -9.01 -4.08
C PRO A 52 22.24 -10.15 -3.66
N ARG A 53 21.82 -10.92 -2.66
CA ARG A 53 22.58 -12.08 -2.19
C ARG A 53 22.30 -13.35 -2.99
N ASP A 54 21.11 -13.45 -3.55
CA ASP A 54 20.61 -14.63 -4.26
C ASP A 54 19.73 -14.27 -5.47
N ALA A 55 19.22 -15.30 -6.15
CA ALA A 55 18.41 -15.14 -7.35
C ALA A 55 17.01 -14.55 -7.04
N SER A 56 16.45 -14.79 -5.86
CA SER A 56 15.14 -14.27 -5.46
C SER A 56 15.21 -12.76 -5.25
N SER A 57 16.16 -12.30 -4.45
CA SER A 57 16.40 -10.87 -4.22
C SER A 57 16.86 -10.14 -5.49
N GLU A 58 17.57 -10.81 -6.41
CA GLU A 58 17.87 -10.26 -7.75
C GLU A 58 16.59 -10.03 -8.58
N GLN A 59 15.63 -10.95 -8.51
CA GLN A 59 14.36 -10.82 -9.21
C GLN A 59 13.54 -9.64 -8.65
N ILE A 60 13.46 -9.50 -7.34
CA ILE A 60 12.78 -8.39 -6.65
C ILE A 60 13.42 -7.06 -7.05
N LEU A 61 14.75 -6.96 -6.97
CA LEU A 61 15.47 -5.76 -7.38
C LEU A 61 15.26 -5.46 -8.87
N GLY A 62 15.19 -6.48 -9.72
CA GLY A 62 14.87 -6.34 -11.13
C GLY A 62 13.50 -5.72 -11.36
N GLY A 63 12.48 -6.18 -10.64
CA GLY A 63 11.14 -5.57 -10.65
C GLY A 63 11.16 -4.12 -10.18
N GLU A 64 11.88 -3.82 -9.10
CA GLU A 64 12.01 -2.45 -8.58
C GLU A 64 12.65 -1.51 -9.61
N LEU A 65 13.67 -1.95 -10.35
CA LEU A 65 14.28 -1.15 -11.41
C LEU A 65 13.28 -0.77 -12.50
N ILE A 66 12.41 -1.70 -12.88
CA ILE A 66 11.36 -1.44 -13.88
C ILE A 66 10.34 -0.43 -13.32
N GLY A 67 9.86 -0.64 -12.08
CA GLY A 67 8.94 0.29 -11.42
C GLY A 67 9.53 1.69 -11.26
N LEU A 68 10.79 1.81 -10.82
CA LEU A 68 11.48 3.09 -10.70
C LEU A 68 11.71 3.78 -12.05
N ALA A 69 11.93 3.02 -13.12
CA ALA A 69 12.07 3.56 -14.47
C ALA A 69 10.73 4.06 -15.03
N ALA A 70 9.61 3.42 -14.68
CA ALA A 70 8.26 3.87 -15.03
C ALA A 70 7.93 5.23 -14.41
N LEU A 71 8.43 5.50 -13.20
CA LEU A 71 8.28 6.78 -12.52
C LEU A 71 9.24 7.81 -13.13
N THR A 72 8.90 8.33 -14.31
CA THR A 72 9.65 9.38 -15.00
C THR A 72 9.73 10.66 -14.17
N GLU A 73 10.57 11.63 -14.56
CA GLU A 73 10.66 12.93 -13.91
C GLU A 73 9.28 13.63 -13.83
N GLY A 74 8.49 13.54 -14.90
CA GLY A 74 7.11 14.06 -14.91
C GLY A 74 6.21 13.38 -13.89
N ALA A 75 6.24 12.04 -13.78
CA ALA A 75 5.47 11.31 -12.78
C ALA A 75 5.93 11.65 -11.35
N ARG A 76 7.25 11.71 -11.13
CA ARG A 76 7.83 12.06 -9.81
C ARG A 76 7.44 13.48 -9.36
N SER A 77 7.34 14.43 -10.29
CA SER A 77 6.94 15.81 -9.97
C SER A 77 5.49 15.93 -9.47
N MET A 78 4.66 14.92 -9.70
CA MET A 78 3.28 14.84 -9.19
C MET A 78 3.20 14.27 -7.78
N LEU A 79 4.29 13.71 -7.24
CA LEU A 79 4.31 13.06 -5.93
C LEU A 79 4.79 14.05 -4.86
N PRO A 80 4.13 14.12 -3.68
CA PRO A 80 4.52 15.00 -2.57
C PRO A 80 5.69 14.43 -1.74
N PHE A 81 6.31 13.34 -2.17
CA PHE A 81 7.39 12.64 -1.51
C PHE A 81 8.47 12.24 -2.52
N GLN A 82 9.63 11.85 -2.02
CA GLN A 82 10.74 11.42 -2.84
C GLN A 82 10.65 9.92 -3.20
N VAL A 83 11.16 9.59 -4.39
CA VAL A 83 11.30 8.22 -4.88
C VAL A 83 12.76 8.02 -5.30
N PRO A 84 13.39 6.86 -5.01
CA PRO A 84 14.79 6.61 -5.39
C PRO A 84 15.02 6.80 -6.89
N VAL A 85 16.11 7.46 -7.24
CA VAL A 85 16.55 7.62 -8.64
C VAL A 85 17.73 6.70 -8.87
N VAL A 86 17.59 5.77 -9.82
CA VAL A 86 18.68 4.88 -10.23
C VAL A 86 19.69 5.66 -11.07
N LEU A 87 20.95 5.67 -10.64
CA LEU A 87 22.04 6.44 -11.28
C LEU A 87 22.98 5.55 -12.08
N GLY A 88 23.10 4.27 -11.71
CA GLY A 88 23.96 3.34 -12.41
C GLY A 88 23.82 1.91 -11.90
N GLN A 89 24.31 0.98 -12.71
CA GLN A 89 24.39 -0.41 -12.35
C GLN A 89 25.67 -1.05 -12.92
N THR A 90 26.19 -2.06 -12.24
CA THR A 90 27.33 -2.84 -12.72
C THR A 90 27.21 -4.30 -12.31
N LYS A 91 27.99 -5.18 -12.91
CA LYS A 91 28.01 -6.61 -12.56
C LYS A 91 28.70 -6.83 -11.20
N ALA A 92 28.10 -7.62 -10.32
CA ALA A 92 28.61 -8.02 -9.03
C ALA A 92 28.54 -9.54 -8.86
N GLY A 93 29.55 -10.25 -9.35
CA GLY A 93 29.56 -11.73 -9.37
C GLY A 93 28.46 -12.28 -10.29
N SER A 94 27.53 -13.07 -9.75
CA SER A 94 26.37 -13.61 -10.46
C SER A 94 25.15 -12.66 -10.49
N THR A 95 25.17 -11.60 -9.69
CA THR A 95 24.11 -10.59 -9.56
C THR A 95 24.60 -9.24 -10.07
N ARG A 96 23.85 -8.18 -9.78
CA ARG A 96 24.21 -6.78 -10.10
C ARG A 96 24.35 -5.92 -8.86
N ALA A 97 25.18 -4.90 -8.93
CA ALA A 97 25.17 -3.78 -8.00
C ALA A 97 24.37 -2.64 -8.63
N VAL A 98 23.42 -2.10 -7.88
CA VAL A 98 22.59 -0.95 -8.28
C VAL A 98 22.91 0.22 -7.37
N VAL A 99 23.14 1.39 -7.97
CA VAL A 99 23.39 2.64 -7.25
C VAL A 99 22.22 3.57 -7.51
N SER A 100 21.64 4.08 -6.43
CA SER A 100 20.55 5.06 -6.47
C SER A 100 20.77 6.17 -5.46
N THR A 101 19.96 7.24 -5.56
CA THR A 101 19.90 8.26 -4.53
C THR A 101 19.50 7.63 -3.20
N PHE A 102 20.16 8.04 -2.12
CA PHE A 102 19.77 7.69 -0.76
C PHE A 102 18.66 8.64 -0.30
N LEU A 103 17.56 8.09 0.18
CA LEU A 103 16.49 8.87 0.78
C LEU A 103 16.65 8.85 2.29
N SER A 104 16.83 10.01 2.88
CA SER A 104 16.88 10.16 4.34
C SER A 104 15.47 10.19 4.94
N GLY A 105 15.31 9.59 6.09
CA GLY A 105 14.06 9.55 6.84
C GLY A 105 14.10 8.45 7.90
N ASN A 106 13.15 8.52 8.81
CA ASN A 106 12.98 7.48 9.84
C ASN A 106 11.95 6.47 9.38
N LYS A 107 12.16 5.20 9.70
CA LYS A 107 11.10 4.19 9.60
C LYS A 107 10.06 4.41 10.70
N ILE A 108 8.82 4.11 10.40
CA ILE A 108 7.73 4.17 11.35
C ILE A 108 7.68 2.83 12.10
N SER A 109 7.51 2.90 13.42
CA SER A 109 7.17 1.70 14.20
C SER A 109 5.66 1.44 14.12
N SER A 110 5.24 0.19 14.07
CA SER A 110 3.82 -0.20 14.14
C SER A 110 3.13 0.36 15.39
N ALA A 111 3.86 0.50 16.50
CA ALA A 111 3.36 1.12 17.73
C ALA A 111 2.97 2.61 17.58
N ASN A 112 3.44 3.29 16.54
CA ASN A 112 3.14 4.69 16.26
C ASN A 112 1.93 4.86 15.32
N ILE A 113 1.28 3.77 14.92
CA ILE A 113 0.09 3.78 14.06
C ILE A 113 -1.14 3.48 14.90
N ALA A 114 -1.68 4.53 15.54
CA ALA A 114 -2.93 4.49 16.30
C ALA A 114 -4.04 5.24 15.52
N PRO A 115 -5.32 5.05 15.85
CA PRO A 115 -6.43 5.67 15.11
C PRO A 115 -6.40 7.20 15.10
N ASP A 116 -5.78 7.83 16.08
CA ASP A 116 -5.62 9.29 16.24
C ASP A 116 -4.23 9.79 15.81
N ALA A 117 -3.38 8.93 15.23
CA ALA A 117 -2.04 9.31 14.84
C ALA A 117 -2.04 10.29 13.66
N LEU A 118 -1.37 11.43 13.80
CA LEU A 118 -1.28 12.48 12.79
C LEU A 118 -0.69 11.98 11.46
N ILE A 119 0.17 10.98 11.52
CA ILE A 119 0.80 10.37 10.36
C ILE A 119 -0.20 9.74 9.39
N LEU A 120 -1.40 9.30 9.86
CA LEU A 120 -2.41 8.69 9.00
C LEU A 120 -2.88 9.62 7.88
N GLY A 121 -2.97 10.93 8.17
CA GLY A 121 -3.28 11.94 7.15
C GLY A 121 -2.21 12.00 6.05
N SER A 122 -0.93 11.93 6.43
CA SER A 122 0.18 11.93 5.49
C SER A 122 0.27 10.62 4.70
N ILE A 123 0.03 9.47 5.33
CA ILE A 123 -0.06 8.17 4.65
C ILE A 123 -1.19 8.20 3.60
N ALA A 124 -2.37 8.66 3.98
CA ALA A 124 -3.51 8.78 3.08
C ALA A 124 -3.21 9.72 1.89
N ALA A 125 -2.55 10.86 2.13
CA ALA A 125 -2.11 11.77 1.08
C ALA A 125 -1.09 11.13 0.12
N THR A 126 -0.16 10.34 0.66
CA THR A 126 0.81 9.55 -0.11
C THR A 126 0.11 8.57 -1.06
N LEU A 127 -0.83 7.77 -0.53
CA LEU A 127 -1.58 6.79 -1.34
C LEU A 127 -2.45 7.47 -2.39
N ARG A 128 -3.13 8.57 -2.04
CA ARG A 128 -3.88 9.35 -3.03
C ARG A 128 -3.01 9.86 -4.18
N ALA A 129 -1.81 10.35 -3.87
CA ALA A 129 -0.90 10.86 -4.89
C ALA A 129 -0.43 9.75 -5.83
N ILE A 130 -0.16 8.55 -5.32
CA ILE A 130 0.17 7.38 -6.15
C ILE A 130 -1.02 7.02 -7.04
N HIS A 131 -2.21 6.89 -6.45
CA HIS A 131 -3.42 6.50 -7.16
C HIS A 131 -3.95 7.57 -8.13
N ALA A 132 -3.46 8.81 -8.05
CA ALA A 132 -3.77 9.89 -8.98
C ALA A 132 -2.81 9.94 -10.19
N LEU A 133 -1.75 9.12 -10.20
CA LEU A 133 -0.86 9.05 -11.35
C LEU A 133 -1.62 8.56 -12.60
N PRO A 134 -1.31 9.08 -13.79
CA PRO A 134 -1.90 8.59 -15.03
C PRO A 134 -1.60 7.10 -15.24
N VAL A 135 -2.58 6.35 -15.72
CA VAL A 135 -2.45 4.91 -16.06
C VAL A 135 -1.28 4.65 -17.02
N SER A 136 -0.96 5.62 -17.89
CA SER A 136 0.16 5.56 -18.82
C SER A 136 1.52 5.35 -18.13
N VAL A 137 1.67 5.76 -16.85
CA VAL A 137 2.89 5.51 -16.07
C VAL A 137 3.23 4.02 -16.01
N ALA A 138 2.23 3.18 -15.82
CA ALA A 138 2.42 1.73 -15.80
C ALA A 138 2.34 1.14 -17.24
N ALA A 139 1.37 1.57 -18.03
CA ALA A 139 1.10 1.03 -19.35
C ALA A 139 2.27 1.23 -20.32
N ASP A 140 2.85 2.43 -20.38
CA ASP A 140 3.97 2.75 -21.27
C ASP A 140 5.27 2.01 -20.88
N ALA A 141 5.38 1.63 -19.60
CA ALA A 141 6.49 0.82 -19.09
C ALA A 141 6.29 -0.69 -19.27
N GLY A 142 5.15 -1.13 -19.81
CA GLY A 142 4.81 -2.54 -19.96
C GLY A 142 4.50 -3.25 -18.64
N LEU A 143 4.18 -2.48 -17.58
CA LEU A 143 3.78 -3.02 -16.29
C LEU A 143 2.32 -3.52 -16.36
N PRO A 144 1.90 -4.40 -15.43
CA PRO A 144 0.54 -4.91 -15.43
C PRO A 144 -0.51 -3.80 -15.34
N VAL A 145 -1.52 -3.88 -16.20
CA VAL A 145 -2.71 -3.04 -16.16
C VAL A 145 -3.91 -3.96 -16.07
N ARG A 146 -4.60 -3.96 -14.94
CA ARG A 146 -5.74 -4.85 -14.67
C ARG A 146 -7.02 -4.04 -14.53
N SER A 147 -8.07 -4.52 -15.16
CA SER A 147 -9.45 -4.12 -14.88
C SER A 147 -9.94 -4.72 -13.56
N ALA A 148 -11.07 -4.24 -13.04
CA ALA A 148 -11.69 -4.82 -11.84
C ALA A 148 -12.01 -6.31 -12.02
N VAL A 149 -12.43 -6.72 -13.22
CA VAL A 149 -12.69 -8.13 -13.56
C VAL A 149 -11.40 -8.95 -13.48
N GLU A 150 -10.31 -8.47 -14.07
CA GLU A 150 -9.02 -9.16 -14.05
C GLU A 150 -8.40 -9.21 -12.64
N ALA A 151 -8.63 -8.17 -11.82
CA ALA A 151 -8.23 -8.17 -10.41
C ALA A 151 -8.96 -9.27 -9.62
N ARG A 152 -10.30 -9.37 -9.78
CA ARG A 152 -11.13 -10.45 -9.20
C ARG A 152 -10.66 -11.84 -9.64
N GLU A 153 -10.43 -12.03 -10.95
CA GLU A 153 -9.94 -13.31 -11.49
C GLU A 153 -8.54 -13.65 -10.95
N ASN A 154 -7.67 -12.65 -10.77
CA ASN A 154 -6.35 -12.86 -10.20
C ASN A 154 -6.44 -13.31 -8.74
N ALA A 155 -7.29 -12.67 -7.93
CA ALA A 155 -7.58 -13.09 -6.56
C ALA A 155 -8.14 -14.53 -6.53
N ALA A 156 -9.08 -14.85 -7.39
CA ALA A 156 -9.65 -16.20 -7.49
C ALA A 156 -8.60 -17.26 -7.87
N ARG A 157 -7.64 -16.91 -8.74
CA ARG A 157 -6.52 -17.83 -9.07
C ARG A 157 -5.60 -18.07 -7.88
N LEU A 158 -5.27 -17.00 -7.15
CA LEU A 158 -4.46 -17.08 -5.93
C LEU A 158 -5.11 -17.99 -4.88
N ILE A 159 -6.40 -17.77 -4.62
CA ILE A 159 -7.18 -18.55 -3.65
C ILE A 159 -7.20 -20.04 -4.04
N ARG A 160 -7.50 -20.37 -5.29
CA ARG A 160 -7.47 -21.77 -5.75
C ARG A 160 -6.11 -22.43 -5.51
N ARG A 161 -5.01 -21.76 -5.86
CA ARG A 161 -3.66 -22.28 -5.59
C ARG A 161 -3.43 -22.51 -4.09
N ALA A 162 -3.85 -21.55 -3.25
CA ALA A 162 -3.71 -21.68 -1.80
C ALA A 162 -4.55 -22.85 -1.25
N GLN A 163 -5.79 -23.04 -1.72
CA GLN A 163 -6.67 -24.14 -1.33
C GLN A 163 -6.13 -25.52 -1.78
N GLU A 164 -5.40 -25.60 -2.90
CA GLU A 164 -4.74 -26.83 -3.36
C GLU A 164 -3.71 -27.35 -2.36
N THR A 165 -3.12 -26.48 -1.52
CA THR A 165 -2.22 -26.87 -0.43
C THR A 165 -2.91 -27.65 0.70
N ARG A 166 -4.25 -27.51 0.83
CA ARG A 166 -5.10 -28.06 1.89
C ARG A 166 -4.77 -27.53 3.30
N LEU A 167 -4.06 -26.42 3.39
CA LEU A 167 -3.70 -25.76 4.66
C LEU A 167 -4.57 -24.53 4.97
N VAL A 168 -5.35 -24.06 4.00
CA VAL A 168 -6.29 -22.95 4.20
C VAL A 168 -7.49 -23.44 5.02
N PRO A 169 -7.80 -22.79 6.19
CA PRO A 169 -8.96 -23.16 6.98
C PRO A 169 -10.28 -22.97 6.22
N ALA A 170 -11.23 -23.88 6.42
CA ALA A 170 -12.51 -23.86 5.71
C ALA A 170 -13.32 -22.57 5.94
N SER A 171 -13.26 -21.98 7.14
CA SER A 171 -13.92 -20.72 7.47
C SER A 171 -13.33 -19.52 6.70
N VAL A 172 -12.01 -19.49 6.53
CA VAL A 172 -11.31 -18.47 5.74
C VAL A 172 -11.66 -18.63 4.26
N ALA A 173 -11.58 -19.86 3.74
CA ALA A 173 -11.93 -20.16 2.35
C ALA A 173 -13.39 -19.75 2.02
N ALA A 174 -14.34 -20.11 2.88
CA ALA A 174 -15.76 -19.73 2.71
C ALA A 174 -15.96 -18.20 2.70
N ARG A 175 -15.24 -17.47 3.57
CA ARG A 175 -15.29 -16.01 3.59
C ARG A 175 -14.74 -15.40 2.29
N TRP A 176 -13.64 -15.92 1.78
CA TRP A 176 -13.07 -15.46 0.51
C TRP A 176 -14.02 -15.69 -0.66
N GLU A 177 -14.71 -16.83 -0.70
CA GLU A 177 -15.71 -17.13 -1.71
C GLU A 177 -16.87 -16.14 -1.67
N LEU A 178 -17.36 -15.78 -0.46
CA LEU A 178 -18.41 -14.76 -0.31
C LEU A 178 -17.99 -13.39 -0.87
N VAL A 179 -16.73 -12.97 -0.64
CA VAL A 179 -16.22 -11.72 -1.18
C VAL A 179 -16.05 -11.80 -2.70
N LEU A 180 -15.57 -12.95 -3.21
CA LEU A 180 -15.44 -13.17 -4.65
C LEU A 180 -16.79 -13.16 -5.36
N ASP A 181 -17.85 -13.69 -4.75
CA ASP A 181 -19.16 -13.84 -5.37
C ASP A 181 -20.05 -12.58 -5.30
N ASP A 182 -19.68 -11.59 -4.48
CA ASP A 182 -20.42 -10.32 -4.39
C ASP A 182 -19.95 -9.33 -5.47
N ASP A 183 -20.68 -9.22 -6.56
CA ASP A 183 -20.37 -8.34 -7.69
C ASP A 183 -20.17 -6.87 -7.25
N ARG A 184 -20.91 -6.40 -6.24
CA ARG A 184 -20.82 -5.02 -5.73
C ARG A 184 -19.45 -4.69 -5.15
N VAL A 185 -18.74 -5.68 -4.62
CA VAL A 185 -17.39 -5.52 -4.08
C VAL A 185 -16.41 -5.18 -5.21
N TRP A 186 -16.64 -5.68 -6.42
CA TRP A 186 -15.75 -5.58 -7.56
C TRP A 186 -16.12 -4.45 -8.53
N GLU A 187 -17.07 -3.61 -8.16
CA GLU A 187 -17.40 -2.37 -8.88
C GLU A 187 -16.48 -1.23 -8.42
N PHE A 188 -15.29 -1.17 -8.98
CA PHE A 188 -14.32 -0.10 -8.70
C PHE A 188 -13.56 0.33 -9.96
N GLU A 189 -13.02 1.55 -9.92
CA GLU A 189 -12.14 2.07 -10.96
C GLU A 189 -10.68 1.76 -10.59
N PRO A 190 -9.93 1.00 -11.43
CA PRO A 190 -8.54 0.71 -11.20
C PRO A 190 -7.69 1.99 -11.21
N ALA A 191 -6.62 1.98 -10.43
CA ALA A 191 -5.68 3.10 -10.34
C ALA A 191 -4.24 2.59 -10.39
N VAL A 192 -3.30 3.50 -10.63
CA VAL A 192 -1.89 3.19 -10.40
C VAL A 192 -1.71 2.88 -8.92
N THR A 193 -1.14 1.73 -8.60
CA THR A 193 -0.90 1.27 -7.23
C THR A 193 0.57 1.02 -7.01
N HIS A 194 1.05 1.20 -5.79
CA HIS A 194 2.36 0.73 -5.38
C HIS A 194 2.46 -0.80 -5.48
N GLY A 195 1.35 -1.47 -5.20
CA GLY A 195 1.14 -2.90 -5.39
C GLY A 195 1.69 -3.79 -4.28
N ASN A 196 2.54 -3.25 -3.40
CA ASN A 196 3.06 -3.92 -2.21
C ASN A 196 3.38 -2.88 -1.13
N MET A 197 2.44 -1.99 -0.82
CA MET A 197 2.66 -0.97 0.21
C MET A 197 2.75 -1.63 1.58
N GLN A 198 3.78 -1.26 2.33
CA GLN A 198 4.03 -1.71 3.69
C GLN A 198 4.65 -0.59 4.52
N LEU A 199 4.61 -0.74 5.84
CA LEU A 199 5.17 0.24 6.77
C LEU A 199 6.65 0.53 6.49
N ASP A 200 7.42 -0.49 6.18
CA ASP A 200 8.86 -0.42 5.90
C ASP A 200 9.22 0.32 4.60
N HIS A 201 8.24 0.52 3.73
CA HIS A 201 8.42 1.29 2.50
C HIS A 201 8.28 2.81 2.72
N LEU A 202 7.78 3.24 3.90
CA LEU A 202 7.56 4.64 4.20
C LEU A 202 8.74 5.24 4.99
N LEU A 203 9.30 6.31 4.48
CA LEU A 203 10.26 7.15 5.18
C LEU A 203 9.57 8.40 5.68
N VAL A 204 9.76 8.73 6.96
CA VAL A 204 9.02 9.79 7.64
C VAL A 204 9.97 10.78 8.30
N HIS A 205 9.57 12.05 8.24
CA HIS A 205 10.18 13.12 8.99
C HIS A 205 9.08 14.05 9.55
N ASN A 206 9.07 14.28 10.87
CA ASN A 206 8.08 15.12 11.55
C ASN A 206 6.63 14.75 11.18
N GLU A 207 6.29 13.45 11.27
CA GLU A 207 4.95 12.92 10.98
C GLU A 207 4.48 13.10 9.52
N HIS A 208 5.41 13.38 8.62
CA HIS A 208 5.14 13.47 7.19
C HIS A 208 5.91 12.39 6.44
N VAL A 209 5.25 11.71 5.51
CA VAL A 209 5.92 10.80 4.57
C VAL A 209 6.75 11.64 3.62
N THR A 210 8.08 11.45 3.66
CA THR A 210 9.05 12.18 2.85
C THR A 210 9.65 11.34 1.73
N GLY A 211 9.51 10.02 1.81
CA GLY A 211 10.01 9.10 0.80
C GLY A 211 9.24 7.78 0.78
N VAL A 212 9.15 7.17 -0.38
CA VAL A 212 8.54 5.85 -0.59
C VAL A 212 9.52 4.95 -1.33
N LEU A 213 9.72 3.75 -0.79
CA LEU A 213 10.62 2.69 -1.27
C LEU A 213 9.80 1.50 -1.79
N GLY A 214 10.45 0.47 -2.37
CA GLY A 214 9.83 -0.83 -2.63
C GLY A 214 8.95 -0.91 -3.89
N TRP A 215 9.29 -0.24 -4.96
CA TRP A 215 8.50 -0.10 -6.20
C TRP A 215 8.51 -1.33 -7.13
N SER A 216 8.77 -2.52 -6.61
CA SER A 216 8.87 -3.75 -7.42
C SER A 216 7.52 -4.25 -7.96
N SER A 217 6.41 -3.81 -7.38
CA SER A 217 5.05 -4.27 -7.71
C SER A 217 4.17 -3.17 -8.32
N LEU A 218 4.76 -2.05 -8.76
CA LEU A 218 4.03 -0.96 -9.41
C LEU A 218 3.17 -1.49 -10.55
N CYS A 219 1.89 -1.18 -10.53
CA CYS A 219 0.92 -1.66 -11.54
C CYS A 219 -0.32 -0.76 -11.57
N VAL A 220 -1.26 -1.08 -12.45
CA VAL A 220 -2.65 -0.58 -12.35
C VAL A 220 -3.51 -1.73 -11.84
N ASP A 221 -4.17 -1.52 -10.71
CA ASP A 221 -4.98 -2.53 -10.04
C ASP A 221 -5.99 -1.88 -9.06
N ASP A 222 -6.53 -2.65 -8.13
CA ASP A 222 -7.40 -2.20 -7.05
C ASP A 222 -6.67 -1.28 -6.06
N PRO A 223 -7.04 0.00 -5.93
CA PRO A 223 -6.40 0.90 -4.97
C PRO A 223 -6.56 0.47 -3.51
N ALA A 224 -7.53 -0.39 -3.18
CA ALA A 224 -7.72 -0.89 -1.81
C ALA A 224 -6.55 -1.78 -1.33
N MET A 225 -5.80 -2.39 -2.26
CA MET A 225 -4.65 -3.23 -1.91
C MET A 225 -3.52 -2.44 -1.23
N ASP A 226 -3.34 -1.17 -1.58
CA ASP A 226 -2.29 -0.34 -0.98
C ASP A 226 -2.66 0.15 0.45
N LEU A 227 -3.91 -0.02 0.89
CA LEU A 227 -4.35 0.23 2.26
C LEU A 227 -4.42 -1.05 3.10
N ALA A 228 -4.28 -2.23 2.49
CA ALA A 228 -4.48 -3.53 3.14
C ALA A 228 -3.58 -3.73 4.37
N TRP A 229 -2.35 -3.27 4.34
CA TRP A 229 -1.40 -3.40 5.46
C TRP A 229 -1.86 -2.66 6.73
N LEU A 230 -2.69 -1.61 6.59
CA LEU A 230 -3.27 -0.87 7.74
C LEU A 230 -4.28 -1.72 8.53
N CYS A 231 -4.83 -2.77 7.92
CA CYS A 231 -5.74 -3.69 8.61
C CYS A 231 -5.06 -4.39 9.80
N ALA A 232 -3.74 -4.63 9.71
CA ALA A 232 -2.95 -5.19 10.81
C ALA A 232 -2.88 -4.28 12.04
N ALA A 233 -3.08 -2.97 11.89
CA ALA A 233 -3.15 -2.02 12.99
C ALA A 233 -4.55 -1.91 13.64
N GLY A 234 -5.50 -2.71 13.16
CA GLY A 234 -6.87 -2.78 13.66
C GLY A 234 -7.87 -1.91 12.89
N GLU A 235 -9.14 -2.27 13.01
CA GLU A 235 -10.24 -1.67 12.23
C GLU A 235 -10.34 -0.15 12.45
N ALA A 236 -10.23 0.34 13.68
CA ALA A 236 -10.33 1.77 13.99
C ALA A 236 -9.22 2.58 13.31
N THR A 237 -8.00 2.04 13.23
CA THR A 237 -6.88 2.68 12.53
C THR A 237 -7.12 2.70 11.03
N PHE A 238 -7.57 1.59 10.46
CA PHE A 238 -7.94 1.50 9.06
C PHE A 238 -9.03 2.51 8.70
N ASP A 239 -10.12 2.56 9.49
CA ASP A 239 -11.25 3.45 9.24
C ASP A 239 -10.84 4.93 9.32
N SER A 240 -9.95 5.28 10.26
CA SER A 240 -9.36 6.62 10.34
C SER A 240 -8.53 6.95 9.08
N ALA A 241 -7.67 6.04 8.63
CA ALA A 241 -6.88 6.22 7.41
C ALA A 241 -7.77 6.34 6.17
N LEU A 242 -8.81 5.51 6.05
CA LEU A 242 -9.78 5.57 4.97
C LEU A 242 -10.57 6.89 4.98
N ALA A 243 -10.93 7.41 6.17
CA ALA A 243 -11.56 8.70 6.30
C ALA A 243 -10.66 9.82 5.73
N HIS A 244 -9.38 9.84 6.10
CA HIS A 244 -8.40 10.77 5.52
C HIS A 244 -8.21 10.57 4.02
N TYR A 245 -8.18 9.34 3.53
CA TYR A 245 -8.06 9.04 2.11
C TYR A 245 -9.23 9.59 1.30
N LYS A 246 -10.45 9.55 1.83
CA LYS A 246 -11.68 10.05 1.19
C LYS A 246 -11.80 11.58 1.17
N LEU A 247 -11.03 12.32 1.95
CA LEU A 247 -11.15 13.80 2.00
C LEU A 247 -10.92 14.47 0.63
N GLU A 248 -10.03 13.90 -0.19
CA GLU A 248 -9.63 14.50 -1.47
C GLU A 248 -9.70 13.50 -2.64
N ARG A 249 -10.29 12.32 -2.42
CA ARG A 249 -10.53 11.32 -3.45
C ARG A 249 -11.92 10.72 -3.26
N GLU A 250 -12.73 10.82 -4.28
CA GLU A 250 -14.02 10.15 -4.30
C GLU A 250 -13.84 8.64 -4.29
N VAL A 251 -14.53 7.97 -3.38
CA VAL A 251 -14.65 6.51 -3.29
C VAL A 251 -16.13 6.21 -3.41
N SER A 252 -16.56 5.71 -4.56
CA SER A 252 -17.97 5.49 -4.90
C SER A 252 -18.69 4.57 -3.90
N ASN A 253 -18.01 3.52 -3.44
CA ASN A 253 -18.52 2.59 -2.43
C ASN A 253 -17.44 2.34 -1.35
N PRO A 254 -17.45 3.13 -0.24
CA PRO A 254 -16.47 2.97 0.83
C PRO A 254 -16.52 1.61 1.55
N GLU A 255 -17.72 1.00 1.64
CA GLU A 255 -17.88 -0.31 2.28
C GLU A 255 -17.26 -1.42 1.42
N ALA A 256 -17.48 -1.39 0.11
CA ALA A 256 -16.83 -2.29 -0.82
C ALA A 256 -15.31 -2.07 -0.85
N PHE A 257 -14.84 -0.83 -0.80
CA PHE A 257 -13.42 -0.52 -0.69
C PHE A 257 -12.82 -1.12 0.58
N ARG A 258 -13.48 -0.93 1.73
CA ARG A 258 -13.07 -1.53 3.01
C ARG A 258 -13.04 -3.06 2.93
N ALA A 259 -14.09 -3.67 2.37
CA ALA A 259 -14.17 -5.11 2.22
C ALA A 259 -12.99 -5.66 1.39
N ARG A 260 -12.63 -4.98 0.28
CA ARG A 260 -11.48 -5.38 -0.55
C ARG A 260 -10.14 -5.17 0.16
N ALA A 261 -9.98 -4.12 0.96
CA ALA A 261 -8.75 -3.91 1.71
C ALA A 261 -8.51 -5.03 2.74
N PHE A 262 -9.54 -5.42 3.50
CA PHE A 262 -9.46 -6.54 4.43
C PHE A 262 -9.26 -7.88 3.70
N PHE A 263 -9.95 -8.08 2.60
CA PHE A 263 -9.76 -9.26 1.75
C PHE A 263 -8.31 -9.34 1.22
N ASN A 264 -7.75 -8.25 0.71
CA ASN A 264 -6.36 -8.20 0.26
C ASN A 264 -5.39 -8.46 1.42
N HIS A 265 -5.68 -7.94 2.63
CA HIS A 265 -4.88 -8.23 3.81
C HIS A 265 -4.83 -9.74 4.14
N GLU A 266 -5.97 -10.41 4.09
CA GLU A 266 -6.03 -11.86 4.29
C GLU A 266 -5.32 -12.64 3.17
N LEU A 267 -5.37 -12.15 1.93
CA LEU A 267 -4.66 -12.75 0.81
C LEU A 267 -3.13 -12.68 0.92
N GLU A 268 -2.57 -11.74 1.72
CA GLU A 268 -1.12 -11.74 1.99
C GLU A 268 -0.68 -13.03 2.71
N VAL A 269 -1.53 -13.57 3.60
CA VAL A 269 -1.26 -14.87 4.25
C VAL A 269 -1.26 -16.01 3.21
N ALA A 270 -2.17 -15.96 2.24
CA ALA A 270 -2.18 -16.93 1.15
C ALA A 270 -0.93 -16.84 0.27
N LYS A 271 -0.47 -15.61 -0.03
CA LYS A 271 0.78 -15.39 -0.78
C LYS A 271 1.98 -15.93 -0.01
N TRP A 272 2.02 -15.69 1.31
CA TRP A 272 3.08 -16.18 2.19
C TRP A 272 3.12 -17.71 2.25
N LEU A 273 1.94 -18.36 2.38
CA LEU A 273 1.83 -19.81 2.29
C LEU A 273 2.40 -20.34 0.96
N LEU A 274 1.99 -19.76 -0.16
CA LEU A 274 2.44 -20.19 -1.48
C LEU A 274 3.94 -19.93 -1.67
N HIS A 275 4.48 -18.85 -1.12
CA HIS A 275 5.92 -18.60 -1.12
C HIS A 275 6.68 -19.73 -0.41
N GLY A 276 6.21 -20.18 0.76
CA GLY A 276 6.79 -21.33 1.46
C GLY A 276 6.74 -22.63 0.65
N PHE A 277 5.64 -22.87 -0.07
CA PHE A 277 5.52 -24.02 -0.97
C PHE A 277 6.47 -23.92 -2.17
N ASP A 278 6.50 -22.78 -2.84
CA ASP A 278 7.32 -22.57 -4.04
C ASP A 278 8.83 -22.61 -3.70
N SER A 279 9.22 -22.12 -2.52
CA SER A 279 10.61 -22.15 -2.01
C SER A 279 10.98 -23.44 -1.28
N HIS A 280 10.04 -24.34 -1.01
CA HIS A 280 10.20 -25.55 -0.21
C HIS A 280 10.70 -25.26 1.22
N ASP A 281 10.27 -24.14 1.80
CA ASP A 281 10.63 -23.71 3.15
C ASP A 281 9.51 -24.03 4.14
N GLN A 282 9.76 -25.06 4.96
CA GLN A 282 8.78 -25.51 5.96
C GLN A 282 8.56 -24.46 7.05
N THR A 283 9.55 -23.65 7.38
CA THR A 283 9.42 -22.59 8.40
C THR A 283 8.41 -21.53 7.97
N VAL A 284 8.48 -21.13 6.69
CA VAL A 284 7.54 -20.19 6.08
C VAL A 284 6.12 -20.77 6.00
N ILE A 285 6.00 -22.07 5.68
CA ILE A 285 4.71 -22.77 5.67
C ILE A 285 4.08 -22.78 7.07
N ASP A 286 4.88 -23.16 8.09
CA ASP A 286 4.40 -23.23 9.48
C ASP A 286 3.98 -21.85 10.01
N ASP A 287 4.73 -20.80 9.67
CA ASP A 287 4.40 -19.42 10.01
C ASP A 287 3.08 -18.99 9.34
N ALA A 288 2.89 -19.27 8.04
CA ALA A 288 1.64 -18.99 7.35
C ALA A 288 0.43 -19.71 7.98
N VAL A 289 0.61 -20.96 8.43
CA VAL A 289 -0.45 -21.70 9.13
C VAL A 289 -0.81 -21.01 10.46
N GLN A 290 0.18 -20.55 11.23
CA GLN A 290 -0.08 -19.77 12.45
C GLN A 290 -0.81 -18.44 12.16
N MET A 291 -0.46 -17.77 11.06
CA MET A 291 -1.18 -16.57 10.62
C MET A 291 -2.65 -16.89 10.28
N PHE A 292 -2.93 -18.03 9.64
CA PHE A 292 -4.32 -18.46 9.42
C PHE A 292 -5.07 -18.75 10.71
N ASP A 293 -4.45 -19.35 11.72
CA ASP A 293 -5.08 -19.57 13.02
C ASP A 293 -5.49 -18.23 13.67
N HIS A 294 -4.62 -17.21 13.59
CA HIS A 294 -4.97 -15.86 14.06
C HIS A 294 -6.12 -15.24 13.26
N LEU A 295 -6.17 -15.45 11.92
CA LEU A 295 -7.30 -14.97 11.14
C LEU A 295 -8.61 -15.65 11.55
N VAL A 296 -8.60 -16.95 11.84
CA VAL A 296 -9.78 -17.69 12.31
C VAL A 296 -10.27 -17.14 13.64
N ASP A 297 -9.35 -16.84 14.58
CA ASP A 297 -9.69 -16.30 15.88
C ASP A 297 -10.31 -14.89 15.81
N GLN A 298 -9.94 -14.12 14.80
CA GLN A 298 -10.46 -12.76 14.56
C GLN A 298 -11.74 -12.74 13.72
N LEU A 299 -12.12 -13.87 13.10
CA LEU A 299 -13.35 -13.93 12.31
C LEU A 299 -14.57 -13.74 13.21
N PRO A 300 -15.48 -12.78 12.90
CA PRO A 300 -16.78 -12.75 13.53
C PRO A 300 -17.47 -14.10 13.32
N SER A 301 -18.29 -14.53 14.29
CA SER A 301 -19.03 -15.79 14.20
C SER A 301 -19.99 -15.89 13.01
N ALA A 302 -20.15 -14.81 12.24
CA ALA A 302 -20.88 -14.75 10.97
C ALA A 302 -20.11 -13.90 9.96
N PRO A 303 -20.11 -14.22 8.66
CA PRO A 303 -19.51 -13.40 7.65
C PRO A 303 -20.13 -11.99 7.69
N ALA A 304 -19.29 -10.95 7.59
CA ALA A 304 -19.76 -9.59 7.44
C ALA A 304 -20.40 -9.45 6.05
N ALA A 305 -21.69 -9.69 5.96
CA ALA A 305 -22.45 -9.32 4.77
C ALA A 305 -22.39 -7.79 4.63
N ILE A 306 -22.07 -7.29 3.43
CA ILE A 306 -22.25 -5.87 3.13
C ILE A 306 -23.73 -5.56 3.36
N PRO A 307 -24.06 -4.54 4.20
CA PRO A 307 -25.45 -4.19 4.44
C PRO A 307 -26.15 -3.97 3.10
N GLN A 308 -27.22 -4.70 2.85
CA GLN A 308 -28.08 -4.43 1.69
C GLN A 308 -28.80 -3.13 2.03
N HIS A 309 -28.37 -2.01 1.47
CA HIS A 309 -29.25 -0.85 1.37
C HIS A 309 -30.39 -1.25 0.41
N GLU A 310 -31.52 -1.63 0.98
CA GLU A 310 -32.75 -1.77 0.18
C GLU A 310 -32.94 -0.44 -0.55
N ALA A 311 -33.00 -0.52 -1.88
CA ALA A 311 -33.34 0.64 -2.66
C ALA A 311 -34.67 1.18 -2.16
N MET A 312 -34.69 2.44 -1.74
CA MET A 312 -35.91 3.07 -1.27
C MET A 312 -37.00 2.89 -2.32
N SER A 313 -38.15 2.42 -1.93
CA SER A 313 -39.30 2.29 -2.83
C SER A 313 -39.73 3.67 -3.33
N VAL A 314 -40.33 3.73 -4.52
CA VAL A 314 -40.83 4.99 -5.10
C VAL A 314 -41.73 5.71 -4.11
N THR A 315 -42.51 4.98 -3.31
CA THR A 315 -43.41 5.50 -2.29
C THR A 315 -42.67 6.18 -1.13
N GLU A 316 -41.52 5.64 -0.71
CA GLU A 316 -40.67 6.23 0.35
C GLU A 316 -40.00 7.51 -0.16
N VAL A 317 -39.53 7.52 -1.41
CA VAL A 317 -38.99 8.73 -2.06
C VAL A 317 -40.07 9.80 -2.20
N GLU A 318 -41.30 9.46 -2.64
CA GLU A 318 -42.42 10.38 -2.72
C GLU A 318 -42.79 10.95 -1.35
N THR A 319 -42.72 10.14 -0.28
CA THR A 319 -43.01 10.60 1.09
C THR A 319 -41.96 11.60 1.59
N LEU A 320 -40.68 11.42 1.24
CA LEU A 320 -39.58 12.33 1.58
C LEU A 320 -39.60 13.63 0.75
N LEU A 321 -40.12 13.57 -0.46
CA LEU A 321 -40.24 14.74 -1.37
C LEU A 321 -41.54 15.52 -1.18
N THR A 322 -42.52 14.99 -0.41
CA THR A 322 -43.72 15.72 -0.09
C THR A 322 -43.39 16.82 0.92
N PRO A 323 -43.58 18.12 0.60
CA PRO A 323 -43.34 19.18 1.55
C PRO A 323 -44.23 18.95 2.77
N GLN A 324 -43.67 18.89 3.95
CA GLN A 324 -44.44 19.00 5.18
C GLN A 324 -44.89 20.45 5.30
N ASP A 325 -46.07 20.76 4.76
CA ASP A 325 -46.74 21.99 5.04
C ASP A 325 -47.13 22.01 6.52
N GLU A 326 -46.96 23.19 7.11
CA GLU A 326 -47.33 23.63 8.46
C GLU A 326 -46.27 23.47 9.56
N ALA A 327 -45.17 24.23 9.41
CA ALA A 327 -44.59 24.84 10.60
C ALA A 327 -45.51 26.06 10.97
N HIS A 328 -46.33 25.91 11.99
CA HIS A 328 -46.98 27.04 12.65
C HIS A 328 -45.90 28.00 13.15
N THR A 329 -45.66 29.08 12.41
CA THR A 329 -44.87 30.20 12.91
C THR A 329 -45.79 31.01 13.86
N GLU A 330 -45.65 30.77 15.16
CA GLU A 330 -46.17 31.73 16.14
C GLU A 330 -45.42 33.05 15.96
N PRO A 331 -46.17 34.20 15.95
CA PRO A 331 -45.53 35.51 15.78
C PRO A 331 -44.67 35.83 17.00
N ILE A 332 -43.40 36.12 16.76
CA ILE A 332 -42.46 36.60 17.80
C ILE A 332 -42.94 37.97 18.24
N VAL A 333 -43.51 38.07 19.45
CA VAL A 333 -43.83 39.34 20.11
C VAL A 333 -42.55 39.89 20.68
N LEU A 334 -42.01 40.94 20.07
CA LEU A 334 -40.87 41.68 20.61
C LEU A 334 -41.32 42.49 21.84
N PRO A 335 -40.54 42.48 22.95
CA PRO A 335 -40.83 43.32 24.12
C PRO A 335 -40.67 44.80 23.77
N PRO A 336 -41.49 45.70 24.40
CA PRO A 336 -41.46 47.15 24.14
C PRO A 336 -40.08 47.74 24.50
N ARG A 337 -39.55 48.63 23.63
CA ARG A 337 -38.34 49.41 23.90
C ARG A 337 -38.57 50.29 25.12
N ASP A 338 -37.69 50.16 26.08
CA ASP A 338 -37.60 51.09 27.23
C ASP A 338 -36.80 52.34 26.82
N ASP A 339 -37.57 53.44 26.57
CA ASP A 339 -37.07 54.75 26.18
C ASP A 339 -36.72 55.63 27.42
N SER A 340 -36.23 55.03 28.51
CA SER A 340 -35.81 55.78 29.67
C SER A 340 -34.33 55.61 29.99
N ARG A 341 -33.49 56.39 29.27
CA ARG A 341 -32.24 56.94 29.86
C ARG A 341 -31.86 58.24 29.19
N PRO A 342 -31.40 59.24 29.99
CA PRO A 342 -31.06 60.58 29.57
C PRO A 342 -29.74 60.63 28.80
#